data_2838a2b91d0388a18f2c8b837d7f1ceb
#
_entry.id   2838a2b91d0388a18f2c8b837d7f1ceb
#
_cell.length_a   1.000
_cell.length_b   1.000
_cell.length_c   1.000
_cell.angle_alpha   90.00
_cell.angle_beta   90.00
_cell.angle_gamma   90.00
#
_symmetry.space_group_name_H-M   'P 1'
#
loop_
_entity.id
_entity.type
_entity.pdbx_description
1 polymer ?
#
loop_
_entity_poly.entity_id
_entity_poly.type
_entity_poly.pdbx_seq_one_letter_code
_entity_poly.pdbx_strand_id
1 'polypeptide(L)'
;MDLKNGYNVLSKNITDDKLGHYSKISLNNSRKIESNSQEFNEIYNNKKSYSEWVKKIIKEYSYKNKTALFENMNLCGLSFIGNEIIIKPQNHLRMDHWVGEGIPDSAIITLKSNCSDEVLGASIKEAFTRCISRKV
;
A
#
# COMPACT_ATOMS: atom_id res chain seq x y z
N MET A 1 10.34 3.78 -5.48
CA MET A 1 8.99 4.41 -5.52
C MET A 1 8.72 4.94 -6.92
N ASP A 2 7.62 4.55 -7.52
CA ASP A 2 7.22 5.04 -8.84
C ASP A 2 6.38 6.31 -8.70
N LEU A 3 6.99 7.47 -8.89
CA LEU A 3 6.32 8.76 -8.79
C LEU A 3 5.59 9.17 -10.09
N LYS A 4 5.82 8.46 -11.20
CA LYS A 4 5.20 8.80 -12.50
C LYS A 4 3.68 8.63 -12.48
N ASN A 5 3.18 7.59 -11.79
CA ASN A 5 1.75 7.34 -11.63
C ASN A 5 1.17 7.97 -10.35
N GLY A 6 2.02 8.64 -9.58
CA GLY A 6 1.61 9.36 -8.39
C GLY A 6 1.20 8.49 -7.22
N TYR A 7 0.74 9.14 -6.19
CA TYR A 7 0.17 8.52 -5.00
C TYR A 7 -0.89 9.45 -4.42
N ASN A 8 -1.78 8.89 -3.61
CA ASN A 8 -2.80 9.66 -2.89
C ASN A 8 -2.58 9.52 -1.39
N VAL A 9 -2.65 10.63 -0.67
CA VAL A 9 -2.63 10.64 0.79
C VAL A 9 -4.04 10.98 1.26
N LEU A 10 -4.64 10.05 2.01
CA LEU A 10 -6.04 10.12 2.40
C LEU A 10 -6.16 10.23 3.91
N SER A 11 -7.24 10.87 4.40
CA SER A 11 -7.53 10.91 5.83
C SER A 11 -7.76 9.51 6.38
N LYS A 12 -7.29 9.25 7.60
CA LYS A 12 -7.57 8.01 8.32
C LYS A 12 -9.06 7.77 8.58
N ASN A 13 -9.87 8.83 8.51
CA ASN A 13 -11.31 8.79 8.73
C ASN A 13 -12.09 8.75 7.40
N ILE A 14 -11.42 8.46 6.29
CA ILE A 14 -12.05 8.39 4.97
C ILE A 14 -13.19 7.37 4.96
N THR A 15 -14.28 7.68 4.27
CA THR A 15 -15.42 6.78 4.11
C THR A 15 -15.06 5.60 3.21
N ASP A 16 -15.80 4.49 3.34
CA ASP A 16 -15.54 3.26 2.60
C ASP A 16 -15.64 3.49 1.08
N ASP A 17 -16.67 4.22 0.64
CA ASP A 17 -16.87 4.53 -0.78
C ASP A 17 -15.72 5.34 -1.38
N LYS A 18 -15.23 6.34 -0.66
CA LYS A 18 -14.09 7.17 -1.10
C LYS A 18 -12.79 6.37 -1.11
N LEU A 19 -12.55 5.58 -0.08
CA LEU A 19 -11.36 4.72 -0.04
C LEU A 19 -11.37 3.74 -1.22
N GLY A 20 -12.47 3.10 -1.49
CA GLY A 20 -12.63 2.21 -2.63
C GLY A 20 -12.45 2.92 -3.96
N HIS A 21 -13.01 4.11 -4.11
CA HIS A 21 -12.88 4.92 -5.33
C HIS A 21 -11.41 5.25 -5.63
N TYR A 22 -10.68 5.79 -4.68
CA TYR A 22 -9.27 6.13 -4.87
C TYR A 22 -8.39 4.89 -5.07
N SER A 23 -8.73 3.79 -4.43
CA SER A 23 -8.01 2.52 -4.60
C SER A 23 -8.18 1.97 -6.02
N LYS A 24 -9.37 2.05 -6.60
CA LYS A 24 -9.61 1.66 -8.00
C LYS A 24 -8.84 2.53 -8.98
N ILE A 25 -8.79 3.84 -8.74
CA ILE A 25 -7.99 4.76 -9.56
C ILE A 25 -6.52 4.35 -9.52
N SER A 26 -5.98 4.09 -8.34
CA SER A 26 -4.59 3.67 -8.19
C SER A 26 -4.30 2.34 -8.86
N LEU A 27 -5.21 1.37 -8.75
CA LEU A 27 -5.07 0.08 -9.43
C LEU A 27 -5.09 0.23 -10.95
N ASN A 28 -5.99 1.04 -11.48
CA ASN A 28 -6.07 1.29 -12.92
C ASN A 28 -4.83 2.01 -13.46
N ASN A 29 -4.16 2.81 -12.63
CA ASN A 29 -2.94 3.51 -12.99
C ASN A 29 -1.68 2.66 -12.76
N SER A 30 -1.81 1.49 -12.16
CA SER A 30 -0.71 0.56 -11.96
C SER A 30 -0.22 0.04 -13.31
N ARG A 31 1.10 -0.11 -13.42
CA ARG A 31 1.72 -0.59 -14.65
C ARG A 31 2.78 -1.63 -14.36
N LYS A 32 2.95 -2.54 -15.32
CA LYS A 32 4.08 -3.48 -15.29
C LYS A 32 5.28 -2.84 -15.96
N ILE A 33 6.44 -2.98 -15.33
CA ILE A 33 7.71 -2.49 -15.87
C ILE A 33 8.64 -3.69 -15.95
N GLU A 34 9.27 -3.90 -17.11
CA GLU A 34 10.22 -5.01 -17.28
C GLU A 34 11.43 -4.81 -16.37
N SER A 35 11.81 -5.88 -15.67
CA SER A 35 12.89 -5.85 -14.67
C SER A 35 14.25 -5.44 -15.24
N ASN A 36 14.47 -5.60 -16.55
CA ASN A 36 15.72 -5.24 -17.22
C ASN A 36 15.65 -3.88 -17.94
N SER A 37 14.53 -3.16 -17.83
CA SER A 37 14.37 -1.87 -18.48
C SER A 37 15.13 -0.77 -17.74
N GLN A 38 15.53 0.27 -18.48
CA GLN A 38 16.12 1.47 -17.86
C GLN A 38 15.14 2.12 -16.89
N GLU A 39 13.86 2.15 -17.22
CA GLU A 39 12.82 2.72 -16.38
C GLU A 39 12.69 1.96 -15.04
N PHE A 40 12.77 0.64 -15.06
CA PHE A 40 12.79 -0.17 -13.83
C PHE A 40 13.98 0.21 -12.95
N ASN A 41 15.17 0.32 -13.52
CA ASN A 41 16.37 0.70 -12.77
C ASN A 41 16.26 2.11 -12.17
N GLU A 42 15.71 3.06 -12.92
CA GLU A 42 15.50 4.44 -12.44
C GLU A 42 14.53 4.47 -11.25
N ILE A 43 13.45 3.71 -11.30
CA ILE A 43 12.45 3.66 -10.22
C ILE A 43 12.99 2.87 -9.02
N TYR A 44 13.49 1.67 -9.26
CA TYR A 44 13.90 0.75 -8.21
C TYR A 44 15.10 1.26 -7.43
N ASN A 45 16.06 1.85 -8.12
CA ASN A 45 17.30 2.35 -7.52
C ASN A 45 17.22 3.83 -7.12
N ASN A 46 16.07 4.48 -7.27
CA ASN A 46 15.92 5.90 -6.94
C ASN A 46 15.69 6.12 -5.44
N LYS A 47 16.77 6.04 -4.68
CA LYS A 47 16.76 6.29 -3.23
C LYS A 47 16.39 7.73 -2.89
N LYS A 48 16.64 8.66 -3.81
CA LYS A 48 16.35 10.08 -3.62
C LYS A 48 14.83 10.33 -3.55
N SER A 49 14.05 9.74 -4.46
CA SER A 49 12.58 9.86 -4.44
C SER A 49 11.98 9.38 -3.14
N TYR A 50 12.42 8.23 -2.66
CA TYR A 50 11.97 7.65 -1.40
C TYR A 50 12.31 8.57 -0.21
N SER A 51 13.55 9.03 -0.16
CA SER A 51 14.02 9.93 0.90
C SER A 51 13.24 11.25 0.93
N GLU A 52 13.00 11.85 -0.22
CA GLU A 52 12.21 13.07 -0.35
C GLU A 52 10.75 12.85 0.08
N TRP A 53 10.15 11.73 -0.31
CA TRP A 53 8.79 11.37 0.12
C TRP A 53 8.70 11.22 1.64
N VAL A 54 9.63 10.50 2.25
CA VAL A 54 9.69 10.34 3.71
C VAL A 54 9.77 11.70 4.42
N LYS A 55 10.66 12.57 3.97
CA LYS A 55 10.81 13.92 4.54
C LYS A 55 9.53 14.74 4.41
N LYS A 56 8.88 14.67 3.26
CA LYS A 56 7.63 15.38 3.00
C LYS A 56 6.52 14.92 3.95
N ILE A 57 6.33 13.61 4.10
CA ILE A 57 5.29 13.05 4.97
C ILE A 57 5.57 13.38 6.44
N ILE A 58 6.81 13.27 6.89
CA ILE A 58 7.20 13.65 8.26
C ILE A 58 6.84 15.10 8.54
N LYS A 59 7.17 16.00 7.63
CA LYS A 59 6.87 17.44 7.78
C LYS A 59 5.37 17.72 7.75
N GLU A 60 4.67 17.15 6.78
CA GLU A 60 3.24 17.42 6.53
C GLU A 60 2.34 16.93 7.66
N TYR A 61 2.68 15.78 8.27
CA TYR A 61 1.90 15.15 9.34
C TYR A 61 2.56 15.27 10.72
N SER A 62 3.59 16.08 10.84
CA SER A 62 4.25 16.40 12.12
C SER A 62 4.78 15.20 12.89
N TYR A 63 5.30 14.19 12.19
CA TYR A 63 6.00 13.09 12.83
C TYR A 63 7.35 13.57 13.38
N LYS A 64 7.77 13.02 14.50
CA LYS A 64 9.03 13.39 15.13
C LYS A 64 10.25 13.02 14.28
N ASN A 65 10.22 11.83 13.68
CA ASN A 65 11.31 11.28 12.85
C ASN A 65 10.80 10.11 12.00
N LYS A 66 11.68 9.50 11.23
CA LYS A 66 11.39 8.33 10.39
C LYS A 66 10.86 7.14 11.20
N THR A 67 11.43 6.89 12.37
CA THR A 67 10.98 5.80 13.25
C THR A 67 9.54 6.02 13.67
N ALA A 68 9.19 7.22 14.11
CA ALA A 68 7.81 7.56 14.50
C ALA A 68 6.82 7.40 13.34
N LEU A 69 7.24 7.74 12.11
CA LEU A 69 6.42 7.56 10.92
C LEU A 69 6.07 6.08 10.70
N PHE A 70 7.05 5.20 10.76
CA PHE A 70 6.87 3.79 10.37
C PHE A 70 6.49 2.86 11.53
N GLU A 71 6.69 3.28 12.78
CA GLU A 71 6.55 2.42 13.97
C GLU A 71 5.25 1.63 14.05
N ASN A 72 4.14 2.28 13.74
CA ASN A 72 2.81 1.67 13.80
C ASN A 72 2.13 1.58 12.42
N MET A 73 2.91 1.67 11.35
CA MET A 73 2.39 1.65 9.99
C MET A 73 2.07 0.22 9.55
N ASN A 74 0.86 0.01 9.11
CA ASN A 74 0.44 -1.23 8.47
C ASN A 74 0.52 -1.09 6.95
N LEU A 75 0.73 -2.20 6.26
CA LEU A 75 0.76 -2.26 4.81
C LEU A 75 -0.15 -3.36 4.30
N CYS A 76 -0.95 -3.04 3.30
CA CYS A 76 -1.72 -4.01 2.54
C CYS A 76 -1.38 -3.87 1.06
N GLY A 77 -1.10 -4.99 0.41
CA GLY A 77 -0.93 -5.04 -1.03
C GLY A 77 -2.27 -5.24 -1.74
N LEU A 78 -2.52 -4.51 -2.81
CA LEU A 78 -3.67 -4.70 -3.69
C LEU A 78 -3.18 -5.08 -5.07
N SER A 79 -3.81 -6.10 -5.67
CA SER A 79 -3.46 -6.58 -7.00
C SER A 79 -4.72 -6.88 -7.81
N PHE A 80 -4.65 -6.60 -9.12
CA PHE A 80 -5.59 -7.12 -10.11
C PHE A 80 -5.02 -8.42 -10.68
N ILE A 81 -5.74 -9.52 -10.54
CA ILE A 81 -5.39 -10.79 -11.17
C ILE A 81 -6.63 -11.33 -11.85
N GLY A 82 -6.64 -11.33 -13.19
CA GLY A 82 -7.83 -11.68 -13.95
C GLY A 82 -8.98 -10.71 -13.64
N ASN A 83 -10.11 -11.26 -13.21
CA ASN A 83 -11.30 -10.49 -12.84
C ASN A 83 -11.42 -10.26 -11.33
N GLU A 84 -10.32 -10.38 -10.59
CA GLU A 84 -10.34 -10.33 -9.15
C GLU A 84 -9.40 -9.24 -8.60
N ILE A 85 -9.81 -8.64 -7.49
CA ILE A 85 -8.96 -7.78 -6.66
C ILE A 85 -8.54 -8.62 -5.46
N ILE A 86 -7.24 -8.72 -5.24
CA ILE A 86 -6.67 -9.47 -4.12
C ILE A 86 -6.05 -8.48 -3.15
N ILE A 87 -6.47 -8.54 -1.89
CA ILE A 87 -5.98 -7.68 -0.82
C ILE A 87 -5.18 -8.54 0.15
N LYS A 88 -3.89 -8.25 0.28
CA LYS A 88 -2.95 -9.01 1.11
C LYS A 88 -2.46 -8.17 2.28
N PRO A 89 -2.94 -8.46 3.52
CA PRO A 89 -2.33 -7.88 4.71
C PRO A 89 -0.87 -8.30 4.80
N GLN A 90 -0.03 -7.47 5.39
CA GLN A 90 1.39 -7.73 5.52
C GLN A 90 1.80 -7.84 6.99
N ASN A 91 2.96 -8.45 7.20
CA ASN A 91 3.63 -8.54 8.49
C ASN A 91 4.71 -7.46 8.54
N HIS A 92 4.60 -6.53 9.49
CA HIS A 92 5.58 -5.48 9.72
C HIS A 92 6.74 -6.05 10.54
N LEU A 93 7.84 -6.39 9.86
CA LEU A 93 9.01 -6.99 10.53
C LEU A 93 9.88 -5.97 11.25
N ARG A 94 10.18 -4.87 10.59
CA ARG A 94 10.99 -3.79 11.13
C ARG A 94 10.72 -2.51 10.33
N MET A 95 11.14 -1.40 10.84
CA MET A 95 10.92 -0.03 10.39
C MET A 95 10.13 0.14 9.07
N ASP A 96 10.79 0.05 7.94
CA ASP A 96 10.19 0.19 6.60
C ASP A 96 10.21 -1.12 5.81
N HIS A 97 10.07 -2.24 6.51
CA HIS A 97 10.10 -3.57 5.90
C HIS A 97 8.87 -4.39 6.29
N TRP A 98 8.08 -4.76 5.28
CA TRP A 98 6.88 -5.59 5.41
C TRP A 98 7.00 -6.80 4.51
N VAL A 99 6.50 -7.94 4.96
CA VAL A 99 6.51 -9.20 4.21
C VAL A 99 5.17 -9.92 4.32
N GLY A 100 4.90 -10.79 3.38
CA GLY A 100 3.74 -11.69 3.44
C GLY A 100 3.91 -12.86 4.41
N GLU A 101 5.14 -13.20 4.74
CA GLU A 101 5.44 -14.31 5.64
C GLU A 101 4.81 -14.10 7.02
N GLY A 102 4.18 -15.14 7.55
CA GLY A 102 3.46 -15.09 8.82
C GLY A 102 2.00 -14.67 8.71
N ILE A 103 1.55 -14.24 7.53
CA ILE A 103 0.14 -13.99 7.25
C ILE A 103 -0.49 -15.27 6.69
N PRO A 104 -1.52 -15.81 7.35
CA PRO A 104 -2.19 -17.01 6.83
C PRO A 104 -2.98 -16.70 5.56
N ASP A 105 -3.14 -17.68 4.68
CA ASP A 105 -3.91 -17.53 3.44
C ASP A 105 -5.36 -17.11 3.72
N SER A 106 -5.93 -17.54 4.85
CA SER A 106 -7.27 -17.16 5.28
C SER A 106 -7.45 -15.66 5.56
N ALA A 107 -6.35 -14.93 5.76
CA ALA A 107 -6.39 -13.49 5.98
C ALA A 107 -6.47 -12.68 4.67
N ILE A 108 -6.16 -13.31 3.53
CA ILE A 108 -6.22 -12.68 2.21
C ILE A 108 -7.67 -12.53 1.78
N ILE A 109 -8.03 -11.32 1.33
CA ILE A 109 -9.39 -11.03 0.86
C ILE A 109 -9.38 -10.98 -0.66
N THR A 110 -10.30 -11.72 -1.27
CA THR A 110 -10.48 -11.73 -2.73
C THR A 110 -11.87 -11.20 -3.06
N LEU A 111 -11.92 -10.20 -3.94
CA LEU A 111 -13.16 -9.57 -4.40
C LEU A 111 -13.23 -9.66 -5.92
N LYS A 112 -14.44 -9.62 -6.46
CA LYS A 112 -14.63 -9.44 -7.91
C LYS A 112 -14.23 -8.02 -8.30
N SER A 113 -13.60 -7.85 -9.46
CA SER A 113 -13.14 -6.55 -9.93
C SER A 113 -14.26 -5.52 -10.12
N ASN A 114 -15.49 -5.97 -10.32
CA ASN A 114 -16.67 -5.11 -10.46
C ASN A 114 -17.39 -4.84 -9.13
N CYS A 115 -16.80 -5.17 -7.99
CA CYS A 115 -17.38 -4.84 -6.69
C CYS A 115 -17.56 -3.32 -6.55
N SER A 116 -18.51 -2.90 -5.70
CA SER A 116 -18.72 -1.47 -5.44
C SER A 116 -17.52 -0.84 -4.73
N ASP A 117 -17.41 0.47 -4.84
CA ASP A 117 -16.38 1.24 -4.12
C ASP A 117 -16.51 1.04 -2.61
N GLU A 118 -17.75 1.01 -2.11
CA GLU A 118 -18.02 0.82 -0.69
C GLU A 118 -17.56 -0.56 -0.20
N VAL A 119 -17.83 -1.62 -0.96
CA VAL A 119 -17.35 -2.98 -0.62
C VAL A 119 -15.83 -3.06 -0.63
N LEU A 120 -15.19 -2.46 -1.63
CA LEU A 120 -13.74 -2.44 -1.70
C LEU A 120 -13.15 -1.69 -0.52
N GLY A 121 -13.64 -0.49 -0.22
CA GLY A 121 -13.15 0.30 0.91
C GLY A 121 -13.32 -0.40 2.25
N ALA A 122 -14.47 -0.99 2.50
CA ALA A 122 -14.72 -1.77 3.72
C ALA A 122 -13.78 -2.96 3.83
N SER A 123 -13.53 -3.66 2.72
CA SER A 123 -12.61 -4.81 2.68
C SER A 123 -11.16 -4.41 2.92
N ILE A 124 -10.73 -3.24 2.42
CA ILE A 124 -9.39 -2.71 2.69
C ILE A 124 -9.24 -2.42 4.18
N LYS A 125 -10.22 -1.77 4.81
CA LYS A 125 -10.20 -1.51 6.25
C LYS A 125 -10.14 -2.81 7.06
N GLU A 126 -10.91 -3.82 6.66
CA GLU A 126 -10.87 -5.16 7.27
C GLU A 126 -9.48 -5.78 7.12
N ALA A 127 -8.85 -5.68 5.95
CA ALA A 127 -7.51 -6.20 5.72
C ALA A 127 -6.48 -5.55 6.65
N PHE A 128 -6.59 -4.26 6.92
CA PHE A 128 -5.71 -3.58 7.87
C PHE A 128 -5.82 -4.16 9.29
N THR A 129 -7.00 -4.62 9.70
CA THR A 129 -7.17 -5.27 11.01
C THR A 129 -6.48 -6.63 11.08
N ARG A 130 -6.17 -7.23 9.94
CA ARG A 130 -5.51 -8.53 9.82
C ARG A 130 -4.00 -8.43 9.67
N CYS A 131 -3.46 -7.23 9.57
CA CYS A 131 -2.02 -6.99 9.57
C CYS A 131 -1.43 -7.38 10.93
N ILE A 132 -0.21 -7.89 10.91
CA ILE A 132 0.51 -8.24 12.13
C ILE A 132 1.85 -7.49 12.17
N SER A 133 2.44 -7.43 13.35
CA SER A 133 3.76 -6.86 13.57
C SER A 133 4.57 -7.80 14.45
N ARG A 134 5.34 -8.67 13.81
CA ARG A 134 6.28 -9.56 14.50
C ARG A 134 7.68 -9.03 14.27
N LYS A 135 8.12 -8.21 15.19
CA LYS A 135 9.50 -7.70 15.14
C LYS A 135 10.46 -8.85 15.44
N VAL A 136 11.41 -9.01 14.57
CA VAL A 136 12.50 -9.95 14.76
C VAL A 136 13.63 -9.29 15.55
#